data_c735e56a3a9aed4c8b59caa81793beee
#
_entry.id   c735e56a3a9aed4c8b59caa81793beee
#
_cell.length_a   1.000
_cell.length_b   1.000
_cell.length_c   1.000
_cell.angle_alpha   90.00
_cell.angle_beta   90.00
_cell.angle_gamma   90.00
#
_symmetry.space_group_name_H-M   'P 1'
#
loop_
_entity.id
_entity.type
_entity.pdbx_description
1 polymer ?
#
loop_
_entity_poly.entity_id
_entity_poly.type
_entity_poly.pdbx_seq_one_letter_code
_entity_poly.pdbx_strand_id
1 'polypeptide(L)'
;MGYNAGSYDVIVIGAGHAGCEAGLAAARMGSKTLMLTINLDMVAFMPCNPSVGGPAKGIVVREIDALGGEMGRNIDKTHIQMRMLNTGKGPAVRALRAQADKFAYQHELKKTIEETPNLTLFQGMVERLIVEEGVCKGVVTQAGAEYTAKTVVITTGTFLRGEIIMGDLKYSSGPNNQQPSITLSEHLEELGFDLVRFKTGTPPRVNSNTIDYSKTEIQPGDDKPRAFSFETTKFIMDQIPCWLTYTSTETHRLIDENLHRSAMYSGMIKGTGPRYCPSIEDKVVRFNDKPRHQIFLEPEGRNTQEVYVQGLSTSLPEDVQRDMLRTIPGLENVEMMRTGYAIEYDAIVPTQLWPTLETKKIKNLYTAGQINGTSGYEEAAGQGLMAGINAACRSLGKKEVVLGREDAYIGVLIDDLVTKGTNEPYRLLTSRAEYRLLLRHDNADLRLTEVGREIGLIKEERYERFTNKKLQIEQEKERLSSIIIKPRPEVQELIRNIGGSELKDGIRASDLLRRPEMTYEHIHLLVPSEVELSDEVKEQVEIQIKYEGYIEKSLQQVERMKKMESKKIPVDIDYDAISSIASEARQKLKDVRPLSMGQASRISGVNPADISILLVYIEQGKIARVSNQ
;
A
#
# COMPACT_ATOMS: atom_id res chain seq x y z
N MET A 1 -27.75 1.39 29.05
CA MET A 1 -28.59 0.44 28.32
C MET A 1 -28.37 0.62 26.84
N GLY A 2 -28.02 -0.45 26.12
CA GLY A 2 -27.90 -0.41 24.65
C GLY A 2 -29.27 -0.28 23.98
N TYR A 3 -29.30 0.29 22.79
CA TYR A 3 -30.52 0.37 21.96
C TYR A 3 -30.19 -0.03 20.53
N ASN A 4 -31.15 -0.69 19.88
CA ASN A 4 -31.00 -1.07 18.47
C ASN A 4 -31.00 0.20 17.59
N ALA A 5 -29.88 0.45 16.90
CA ALA A 5 -29.67 1.62 16.05
C ALA A 5 -29.77 1.31 14.55
N GLY A 6 -29.97 0.04 14.20
CA GLY A 6 -30.18 -0.37 12.81
C GLY A 6 -29.42 -1.62 12.37
N SER A 7 -29.72 -2.06 11.15
CA SER A 7 -29.13 -3.26 10.55
C SER A 7 -28.54 -2.97 9.17
N TYR A 8 -27.38 -3.55 8.92
CA TYR A 8 -26.59 -3.36 7.70
C TYR A 8 -26.09 -4.71 7.16
N ASP A 9 -25.62 -4.73 5.94
CA ASP A 9 -24.91 -5.89 5.39
C ASP A 9 -23.45 -5.89 5.84
N VAL A 10 -22.79 -4.70 5.77
CA VAL A 10 -21.39 -4.50 6.14
C VAL A 10 -21.28 -3.31 7.09
N ILE A 11 -20.53 -3.44 8.17
CA ILE A 11 -20.10 -2.33 9.02
C ILE A 11 -18.58 -2.18 8.89
N VAL A 12 -18.11 -0.95 8.66
CA VAL A 12 -16.69 -0.58 8.63
C VAL A 12 -16.39 0.33 9.81
N ILE A 13 -15.42 -0.07 10.63
CA ILE A 13 -14.96 0.71 11.80
C ILE A 13 -13.71 1.48 11.41
N GLY A 14 -13.81 2.80 11.35
CA GLY A 14 -12.75 3.71 10.94
C GLY A 14 -12.92 4.21 9.50
N ALA A 15 -12.60 5.49 9.28
CA ALA A 15 -12.64 6.14 7.97
C ALA A 15 -11.24 6.66 7.55
N GLY A 16 -10.17 5.93 7.92
CA GLY A 16 -8.84 6.07 7.33
C GLY A 16 -8.80 5.46 5.92
N HIS A 17 -7.63 5.41 5.29
CA HIS A 17 -7.50 4.92 3.91
C HIS A 17 -8.05 3.49 3.74
N ALA A 18 -7.81 2.59 4.70
CA ALA A 18 -8.38 1.24 4.66
C ALA A 18 -9.91 1.26 4.76
N GLY A 19 -10.47 2.04 5.69
CA GLY A 19 -11.90 2.12 5.89
C GLY A 19 -12.63 2.74 4.69
N CYS A 20 -12.07 3.79 4.10
CA CYS A 20 -12.63 4.43 2.90
C CYS A 20 -12.72 3.44 1.74
N GLU A 21 -11.64 2.71 1.43
CA GLU A 21 -11.66 1.70 0.36
C GLU A 21 -12.62 0.55 0.66
N ALA A 22 -12.65 0.06 1.92
CA ALA A 22 -13.54 -1.01 2.32
C ALA A 22 -15.02 -0.62 2.20
N GLY A 23 -15.39 0.56 2.71
CA GLY A 23 -16.75 1.06 2.68
C GLY A 23 -17.25 1.34 1.27
N LEU A 24 -16.43 2.01 0.46
CA LEU A 24 -16.74 2.31 -0.94
C LEU A 24 -16.90 1.03 -1.77
N ALA A 25 -16.00 0.06 -1.61
CA ALA A 25 -16.09 -1.23 -2.30
C ALA A 25 -17.38 -1.97 -1.92
N ALA A 26 -17.66 -2.12 -0.64
CA ALA A 26 -18.85 -2.84 -0.17
C ALA A 26 -20.15 -2.18 -0.67
N ALA A 27 -20.26 -0.87 -0.57
CA ALA A 27 -21.43 -0.13 -1.03
C ALA A 27 -21.62 -0.20 -2.55
N ARG A 28 -20.54 -0.05 -3.33
CA ARG A 28 -20.57 -0.13 -4.79
C ARG A 28 -20.88 -1.52 -5.32
N MET A 29 -20.58 -2.57 -4.54
CA MET A 29 -20.99 -3.94 -4.84
C MET A 29 -22.46 -4.23 -4.50
N GLY A 30 -23.17 -3.28 -3.88
CA GLY A 30 -24.59 -3.36 -3.55
C GLY A 30 -24.91 -3.72 -2.10
N SER A 31 -23.93 -3.83 -1.20
CA SER A 31 -24.15 -4.05 0.23
C SER A 31 -24.58 -2.77 0.92
N LYS A 32 -25.63 -2.82 1.74
CA LYS A 32 -26.00 -1.73 2.64
C LYS A 32 -24.92 -1.59 3.71
N THR A 33 -24.14 -0.52 3.63
CA THR A 33 -22.90 -0.35 4.39
C THR A 33 -22.98 0.83 5.36
N LEU A 34 -22.55 0.62 6.60
CA LEU A 34 -22.34 1.66 7.60
C LEU A 34 -20.83 1.84 7.83
N MET A 35 -20.36 3.07 7.71
CA MET A 35 -19.00 3.46 8.10
C MET A 35 -19.04 4.31 9.36
N LEU A 36 -18.42 3.82 10.43
CA LEU A 36 -18.32 4.50 11.72
C LEU A 36 -16.93 5.12 11.86
N THR A 37 -16.86 6.40 12.15
CA THR A 37 -15.61 7.11 12.41
C THR A 37 -15.70 7.95 13.69
N ILE A 38 -14.59 8.15 14.37
CA ILE A 38 -14.56 8.97 15.58
C ILE A 38 -14.70 10.47 15.27
N ASN A 39 -14.36 10.89 14.06
CA ASN A 39 -14.43 12.29 13.66
C ASN A 39 -14.63 12.40 12.13
N LEU A 40 -15.74 13.03 11.72
CA LEU A 40 -16.09 13.26 10.31
C LEU A 40 -15.12 14.21 9.59
N ASP A 41 -14.43 15.06 10.34
CA ASP A 41 -13.46 16.00 9.78
C ASP A 41 -12.07 15.38 9.57
N MET A 42 -11.94 14.07 9.86
CA MET A 42 -10.68 13.32 9.76
C MET A 42 -10.75 12.12 8.81
N VAL A 43 -11.73 12.11 7.90
CA VAL A 43 -11.84 11.08 6.86
C VAL A 43 -10.58 11.11 5.99
N ALA A 44 -9.94 9.94 5.79
CA ALA A 44 -8.69 9.78 5.04
C ALA A 44 -7.58 10.78 5.43
N PHE A 45 -7.54 11.18 6.69
CA PHE A 45 -6.54 12.10 7.21
C PHE A 45 -5.12 11.53 7.02
N MET A 46 -4.19 12.42 6.64
CA MET A 46 -2.77 12.10 6.45
C MET A 46 -1.94 12.68 7.61
N PRO A 47 -1.81 11.97 8.75
CA PRO A 47 -1.07 12.50 9.91
C PRO A 47 0.44 12.50 9.72
N CYS A 48 0.93 11.75 8.75
CA CYS A 48 2.34 11.65 8.38
C CYS A 48 2.58 12.34 7.03
N ASN A 49 3.49 11.83 6.20
CA ASN A 49 3.83 12.40 4.90
C ASN A 49 2.59 12.64 4.02
N PRO A 50 2.31 13.87 3.56
CA PRO A 50 1.18 14.18 2.70
C PRO A 50 1.45 13.77 1.25
N SER A 51 1.74 12.50 1.03
CA SER A 51 2.05 11.96 -0.29
C SER A 51 1.46 10.58 -0.52
N VAL A 52 1.19 10.26 -1.78
CA VAL A 52 0.70 8.96 -2.25
C VAL A 52 1.65 8.41 -3.30
N GLY A 53 1.95 7.11 -3.22
CA GLY A 53 2.80 6.43 -4.19
C GLY A 53 4.27 6.34 -3.80
N GLY A 54 5.12 6.30 -4.83
CA GLY A 54 6.55 6.00 -4.70
C GLY A 54 6.87 4.53 -4.98
N PRO A 55 8.13 4.09 -4.83
CA PRO A 55 8.55 2.71 -5.16
C PRO A 55 7.70 1.65 -4.48
N ALA A 56 7.24 0.66 -5.22
CA ALA A 56 6.23 -0.35 -4.88
C ALA A 56 4.83 0.23 -4.59
N LYS A 57 4.73 1.28 -3.78
CA LYS A 57 3.47 1.88 -3.34
C LYS A 57 2.66 2.47 -4.50
N GLY A 58 3.32 3.16 -5.45
CA GLY A 58 2.67 3.67 -6.65
C GLY A 58 2.07 2.56 -7.51
N ILE A 59 2.65 1.36 -7.48
CA ILE A 59 2.09 0.19 -8.15
C ILE A 59 0.80 -0.25 -7.45
N VAL A 60 0.80 -0.30 -6.11
CA VAL A 60 -0.40 -0.63 -5.32
C VAL A 60 -1.55 0.35 -5.60
N VAL A 61 -1.27 1.66 -5.71
CA VAL A 61 -2.32 2.64 -6.04
C VAL A 61 -2.93 2.37 -7.42
N ARG A 62 -2.12 2.01 -8.40
CA ARG A 62 -2.59 1.61 -9.74
C ARG A 62 -3.39 0.29 -9.69
N GLU A 63 -3.01 -0.63 -8.84
CA GLU A 63 -3.74 -1.89 -8.62
C GLU A 63 -5.09 -1.65 -7.93
N ILE A 64 -5.13 -0.77 -6.92
CA ILE A 64 -6.37 -0.31 -6.27
C ILE A 64 -7.32 0.29 -7.32
N ASP A 65 -6.81 1.18 -8.17
CA ASP A 65 -7.60 1.78 -9.24
C ASP A 65 -8.10 0.75 -10.24
N ALA A 66 -7.24 -0.17 -10.69
CA ALA A 66 -7.59 -1.22 -11.65
C ALA A 66 -8.70 -2.14 -11.14
N LEU A 67 -8.78 -2.38 -9.85
CA LEU A 67 -9.87 -3.11 -9.20
C LEU A 67 -11.15 -2.28 -8.99
N GLY A 68 -11.10 -0.97 -9.18
CA GLY A 68 -12.23 -0.06 -8.99
C GLY A 68 -12.24 0.71 -7.67
N GLY A 69 -11.09 0.75 -6.95
CA GLY A 69 -10.90 1.56 -5.75
C GLY A 69 -10.79 3.06 -6.03
N GLU A 70 -10.64 3.88 -4.99
CA GLU A 70 -10.79 5.34 -5.06
C GLU A 70 -9.49 6.13 -4.91
N MET A 71 -8.48 5.59 -4.22
CA MET A 71 -7.25 6.34 -3.87
C MET A 71 -6.59 7.01 -5.09
N GLY A 72 -6.50 6.29 -6.21
CA GLY A 72 -5.91 6.81 -7.45
C GLY A 72 -6.69 7.99 -8.02
N ARG A 73 -8.01 7.89 -8.08
CA ARG A 73 -8.90 8.96 -8.56
C ARG A 73 -8.86 10.18 -7.65
N ASN A 74 -8.85 9.95 -6.34
CA ASN A 74 -8.84 11.00 -5.34
C ASN A 74 -7.55 11.82 -5.38
N ILE A 75 -6.39 11.15 -5.45
CA ILE A 75 -5.10 11.85 -5.52
C ILE A 75 -4.90 12.59 -6.85
N ASP A 76 -5.41 12.05 -7.96
CA ASP A 76 -5.33 12.72 -9.26
C ASP A 76 -6.06 14.07 -9.28
N LYS A 77 -7.14 14.21 -8.50
CA LYS A 77 -7.90 15.45 -8.36
C LYS A 77 -7.29 16.44 -7.36
N THR A 78 -6.42 16.00 -6.47
CA THR A 78 -6.05 16.73 -5.25
C THR A 78 -4.54 16.84 -5.02
N HIS A 79 -3.72 16.35 -5.93
CA HIS A 79 -2.27 16.51 -5.81
C HIS A 79 -1.83 17.94 -6.10
N ILE A 80 -0.71 18.32 -5.51
CA ILE A 80 -0.01 19.58 -5.79
C ILE A 80 1.25 19.35 -6.62
N GLN A 81 1.75 18.12 -6.65
CA GLN A 81 2.90 17.71 -7.46
C GLN A 81 2.78 16.24 -7.86
N MET A 82 3.23 15.89 -9.07
CA MET A 82 3.31 14.53 -9.58
C MET A 82 4.69 14.27 -10.19
N ARG A 83 5.31 13.13 -9.84
CA ARG A 83 6.60 12.70 -10.38
C ARG A 83 6.63 11.21 -10.69
N MET A 84 7.27 10.85 -11.81
CA MET A 84 7.66 9.47 -12.08
C MET A 84 9.04 9.21 -11.48
N LEU A 85 9.12 8.24 -10.58
CA LEU A 85 10.38 7.84 -9.96
C LEU A 85 11.03 6.67 -10.70
N ASN A 86 12.35 6.55 -10.57
CA ASN A 86 13.16 5.48 -11.16
C ASN A 86 13.10 5.42 -12.70
N THR A 87 12.93 6.55 -13.38
CA THR A 87 12.86 6.63 -14.86
C THR A 87 14.11 6.10 -15.55
N GLY A 88 15.30 6.28 -14.96
CA GLY A 88 16.56 5.73 -15.45
C GLY A 88 16.78 4.23 -15.18
N LYS A 89 15.84 3.58 -14.49
CA LYS A 89 15.84 2.13 -14.23
C LYS A 89 14.79 1.47 -15.12
N GLY A 90 14.86 0.15 -15.29
CA GLY A 90 13.88 -0.58 -16.10
C GLY A 90 12.43 -0.46 -15.59
N PRO A 91 11.43 -0.86 -16.41
CA PRO A 91 10.00 -0.67 -16.12
C PRO A 91 9.52 -1.35 -14.84
N ALA A 92 10.20 -2.38 -14.38
CA ALA A 92 9.85 -3.16 -13.18
C ALA A 92 9.87 -2.37 -11.85
N VAL A 93 10.49 -1.19 -11.83
CA VAL A 93 10.65 -0.38 -10.60
C VAL A 93 10.21 1.08 -10.77
N ARG A 94 9.74 1.46 -11.95
CA ARG A 94 9.12 2.78 -12.17
C ARG A 94 7.86 2.89 -11.34
N ALA A 95 7.64 4.04 -10.72
CA ALA A 95 6.44 4.29 -9.93
C ALA A 95 6.13 5.77 -9.82
N LEU A 96 4.85 6.12 -9.89
CA LEU A 96 4.37 7.48 -9.63
C LEU A 96 4.44 7.80 -8.14
N ARG A 97 4.72 9.06 -7.83
CA ARG A 97 4.57 9.67 -6.53
C ARG A 97 3.90 11.03 -6.68
N ALA A 98 2.86 11.25 -5.91
CA ALA A 98 2.16 12.53 -5.83
C ALA A 98 2.32 13.13 -4.43
N GLN A 99 2.59 14.43 -4.37
CA GLN A 99 2.41 15.24 -3.18
C GLN A 99 0.95 15.67 -3.12
N ALA A 100 0.28 15.41 -2.01
CA ALA A 100 -1.13 15.75 -1.83
C ALA A 100 -1.31 17.17 -1.28
N ASP A 101 -2.37 17.86 -1.74
CA ASP A 101 -3.04 18.83 -0.89
C ASP A 101 -3.85 18.03 0.13
N LYS A 102 -3.36 17.94 1.34
CA LYS A 102 -3.89 17.07 2.39
C LYS A 102 -5.35 17.39 2.74
N PHE A 103 -5.71 18.64 2.74
CA PHE A 103 -7.07 19.08 3.07
C PHE A 103 -8.02 18.86 1.89
N ALA A 104 -7.59 19.17 0.66
CA ALA A 104 -8.37 18.89 -0.54
C ALA A 104 -8.58 17.37 -0.73
N TYR A 105 -7.56 16.55 -0.47
CA TYR A 105 -7.64 15.09 -0.54
C TYR A 105 -8.69 14.53 0.43
N GLN A 106 -8.68 15.00 1.65
CA GLN A 106 -9.62 14.61 2.70
C GLN A 106 -11.06 15.03 2.36
N HIS A 107 -11.23 16.28 1.93
CA HIS A 107 -12.54 16.82 1.56
C HIS A 107 -13.16 16.11 0.35
N GLU A 108 -12.39 15.87 -0.69
CA GLU A 108 -12.85 15.17 -1.89
C GLU A 108 -13.26 13.73 -1.60
N LEU A 109 -12.47 13.02 -0.77
CA LEU A 109 -12.79 11.65 -0.43
C LEU A 109 -14.03 11.55 0.49
N LYS A 110 -14.17 12.46 1.46
CA LYS A 110 -15.36 12.56 2.28
C LYS A 110 -16.60 12.80 1.41
N LYS A 111 -16.53 13.74 0.48
CA LYS A 111 -17.61 14.00 -0.48
C LYS A 111 -17.95 12.74 -1.29
N THR A 112 -16.96 12.03 -1.81
CA THR A 112 -17.19 10.78 -2.55
C THR A 112 -17.92 9.74 -1.71
N ILE A 113 -17.58 9.62 -0.42
CA ILE A 113 -18.25 8.71 0.51
C ILE A 113 -19.71 9.12 0.73
N GLU A 114 -19.96 10.41 0.99
CA GLU A 114 -21.31 10.96 1.23
C GLU A 114 -22.23 10.83 0.01
N GLU A 115 -21.68 10.93 -1.20
CA GLU A 115 -22.40 10.81 -2.47
C GLU A 115 -22.58 9.35 -2.94
N THR A 116 -21.91 8.37 -2.31
CA THR A 116 -21.96 6.96 -2.73
C THR A 116 -23.26 6.30 -2.23
N PRO A 117 -24.11 5.77 -3.14
CA PRO A 117 -25.30 5.04 -2.76
C PRO A 117 -24.98 3.82 -1.87
N ASN A 118 -25.88 3.44 -0.98
CA ASN A 118 -25.77 2.33 -0.02
C ASN A 118 -24.68 2.53 1.06
N LEU A 119 -24.01 3.69 1.13
CA LEU A 119 -23.01 3.99 2.14
C LEU A 119 -23.52 5.06 3.10
N THR A 120 -23.60 4.73 4.38
CA THR A 120 -23.92 5.66 5.45
C THR A 120 -22.65 5.96 6.23
N LEU A 121 -22.27 7.22 6.31
CA LEU A 121 -21.16 7.69 7.14
C LEU A 121 -21.70 8.27 8.44
N PHE A 122 -21.22 7.79 9.60
CA PHE A 122 -21.69 8.23 10.90
C PHE A 122 -20.54 8.43 11.88
N GLN A 123 -20.60 9.52 12.65
CA GLN A 123 -19.63 9.79 13.72
C GLN A 123 -19.99 9.04 14.98
N GLY A 124 -19.21 8.03 15.32
CA GLY A 124 -19.39 7.22 16.52
C GLY A 124 -18.15 6.37 16.80
N MET A 125 -17.77 6.29 18.06
CA MET A 125 -16.68 5.44 18.52
C MET A 125 -17.23 4.05 18.84
N VAL A 126 -16.67 3.04 18.18
CA VAL A 126 -16.99 1.62 18.50
C VAL A 126 -16.14 1.18 19.67
N GLU A 127 -16.77 0.61 20.68
CA GLU A 127 -16.10 0.09 21.86
C GLU A 127 -16.10 -1.44 21.94
N ARG A 128 -17.13 -2.08 21.39
CA ARG A 128 -17.28 -3.53 21.49
C ARG A 128 -17.84 -4.12 20.20
N LEU A 129 -17.54 -5.40 19.96
CA LEU A 129 -18.16 -6.23 18.94
C LEU A 129 -19.28 -7.05 19.57
N ILE A 130 -20.35 -7.28 18.82
CA ILE A 130 -21.39 -8.25 19.17
C ILE A 130 -20.96 -9.59 18.57
N VAL A 131 -20.55 -10.53 19.43
CA VAL A 131 -20.09 -11.87 19.01
C VAL A 131 -20.95 -12.93 19.66
N GLU A 132 -21.53 -13.80 18.84
CA GLU A 132 -22.36 -14.94 19.27
C GLU A 132 -21.82 -16.22 18.64
N GLU A 133 -21.54 -17.22 19.46
CA GLU A 133 -21.03 -18.53 19.01
C GLU A 133 -19.84 -18.45 18.02
N GLY A 134 -18.90 -17.52 18.27
CA GLY A 134 -17.73 -17.32 17.41
C GLY A 134 -18.03 -16.60 16.08
N VAL A 135 -19.19 -15.97 15.94
CA VAL A 135 -19.61 -15.21 14.75
C VAL A 135 -19.84 -13.74 15.12
N CYS A 136 -19.21 -12.83 14.43
CA CYS A 136 -19.47 -11.40 14.59
C CYS A 136 -20.82 -11.03 13.98
N LYS A 137 -21.67 -10.35 14.78
CA LYS A 137 -23.04 -9.96 14.43
C LYS A 137 -23.26 -8.45 14.38
N GLY A 138 -22.27 -7.67 14.79
CA GLY A 138 -22.40 -6.22 14.82
C GLY A 138 -21.44 -5.55 15.78
N VAL A 139 -21.76 -4.31 16.14
CA VAL A 139 -20.93 -3.45 16.98
C VAL A 139 -21.77 -2.68 18.00
N VAL A 140 -21.12 -2.27 19.10
CA VAL A 140 -21.68 -1.36 20.09
C VAL A 140 -20.81 -0.12 20.17
N THR A 141 -21.43 1.05 20.08
CA THR A 141 -20.73 2.33 20.19
C THR A 141 -20.65 2.80 21.65
N GLN A 142 -19.78 3.74 21.93
CA GLN A 142 -19.63 4.42 23.23
C GLN A 142 -20.96 5.01 23.74
N ALA A 143 -21.81 5.49 22.84
CA ALA A 143 -23.14 6.03 23.17
C ALA A 143 -24.19 4.94 23.44
N GLY A 144 -23.83 3.65 23.40
CA GLY A 144 -24.74 2.52 23.60
C GLY A 144 -25.59 2.16 22.39
N ALA A 145 -25.29 2.69 21.20
CA ALA A 145 -25.96 2.29 19.96
C ALA A 145 -25.45 0.91 19.51
N GLU A 146 -26.38 -0.03 19.33
CA GLU A 146 -26.13 -1.37 18.82
C GLU A 146 -26.50 -1.43 17.33
N TYR A 147 -25.51 -1.65 16.47
CA TYR A 147 -25.71 -1.87 15.05
C TYR A 147 -25.44 -3.32 14.71
N THR A 148 -26.39 -3.98 14.08
CA THR A 148 -26.23 -5.36 13.61
C THR A 148 -25.73 -5.40 12.17
N ALA A 149 -24.92 -6.41 11.82
CA ALA A 149 -24.43 -6.61 10.47
C ALA A 149 -24.14 -8.08 10.16
N LYS A 150 -24.14 -8.41 8.87
CA LYS A 150 -23.69 -9.73 8.40
C LYS A 150 -22.17 -9.88 8.49
N THR A 151 -21.43 -8.78 8.25
CA THR A 151 -19.97 -8.75 8.35
C THR A 151 -19.47 -7.40 8.91
N VAL A 152 -18.32 -7.42 9.57
CA VAL A 152 -17.67 -6.24 10.15
C VAL A 152 -16.21 -6.18 9.71
N VAL A 153 -15.75 -4.98 9.35
CA VAL A 153 -14.34 -4.70 8.96
C VAL A 153 -13.75 -3.68 9.94
N ILE A 154 -12.68 -4.05 10.65
CA ILE A 154 -11.97 -3.17 11.57
C ILE A 154 -10.79 -2.51 10.86
N THR A 155 -10.73 -1.17 10.88
CA THR A 155 -9.68 -0.36 10.24
C THR A 155 -9.22 0.79 11.13
N THR A 156 -8.88 0.49 12.38
CA THR A 156 -8.61 1.47 13.44
C THR A 156 -7.30 2.25 13.29
N GLY A 157 -6.42 1.86 12.38
CA GLY A 157 -5.16 2.56 12.15
C GLY A 157 -4.28 2.64 13.42
N THR A 158 -3.73 3.82 13.69
CA THR A 158 -2.89 4.10 14.88
C THR A 158 -3.70 4.55 16.09
N PHE A 159 -5.03 4.47 16.05
CA PHE A 159 -5.91 4.89 17.14
C PHE A 159 -6.10 3.81 18.21
N LEU A 160 -5.87 2.53 17.87
CA LEU A 160 -6.09 1.40 18.77
C LEU A 160 -5.10 1.49 19.94
N ARG A 161 -5.61 1.82 21.13
CA ARG A 161 -4.81 2.13 22.35
C ARG A 161 -3.65 3.09 22.03
N GLY A 162 -3.93 4.15 21.24
CA GLY A 162 -2.94 5.12 20.79
C GLY A 162 -2.34 5.93 21.95
N GLU A 163 -1.01 6.12 21.94
CA GLU A 163 -0.28 6.96 22.91
C GLU A 163 0.75 7.81 22.16
N ILE A 164 0.70 9.13 22.37
CA ILE A 164 1.69 10.07 21.84
C ILE A 164 2.82 10.21 22.85
N ILE A 165 4.07 10.21 22.34
CA ILE A 165 5.28 10.26 23.15
C ILE A 165 6.27 11.24 22.53
N MET A 166 6.78 12.19 23.34
CA MET A 166 7.74 13.22 22.94
C MET A 166 8.60 13.64 24.14
N GLY A 167 9.90 13.36 24.11
CA GLY A 167 10.73 13.52 25.30
C GLY A 167 10.16 12.73 26.48
N ASP A 168 9.92 13.42 27.61
CA ASP A 168 9.33 12.84 28.82
C ASP A 168 7.80 12.90 28.85
N LEU A 169 7.18 13.49 27.79
CA LEU A 169 5.73 13.61 27.70
C LEU A 169 5.14 12.34 27.08
N LYS A 170 4.19 11.71 27.79
CA LYS A 170 3.41 10.57 27.29
C LYS A 170 1.95 10.74 27.69
N TYR A 171 1.04 10.60 26.73
CA TYR A 171 -0.40 10.68 26.97
C TYR A 171 -1.21 9.88 25.94
N SER A 172 -2.39 9.39 26.38
CA SER A 172 -3.33 8.68 25.52
C SER A 172 -3.92 9.61 24.47
N SER A 173 -3.64 9.34 23.22
CA SER A 173 -4.16 10.10 22.06
C SER A 173 -3.94 9.31 20.78
N GLY A 174 -4.83 9.50 19.81
CA GLY A 174 -4.54 9.21 18.41
C GLY A 174 -3.79 10.37 17.73
N PRO A 175 -3.45 10.24 16.44
CA PRO A 175 -2.83 11.31 15.67
C PRO A 175 -3.63 12.61 15.74
N ASN A 176 -2.95 13.74 15.69
CA ASN A 176 -3.55 15.07 15.71
C ASN A 176 -4.47 15.33 16.91
N ASN A 177 -4.08 14.83 18.09
CA ASN A 177 -4.81 14.97 19.36
C ASN A 177 -6.27 14.46 19.31
N GLN A 178 -6.54 13.44 18.48
CA GLN A 178 -7.83 12.77 18.44
C GLN A 178 -7.96 11.75 19.58
N GLN A 179 -9.19 11.45 19.96
CA GLN A 179 -9.47 10.46 20.98
C GLN A 179 -8.98 9.06 20.54
N PRO A 180 -8.25 8.31 21.38
CA PRO A 180 -7.82 6.96 21.06
C PRO A 180 -8.93 5.94 21.34
N SER A 181 -8.91 4.81 20.65
CA SER A 181 -9.82 3.68 20.87
C SER A 181 -9.18 2.68 21.86
N ILE A 182 -9.48 2.81 23.13
CA ILE A 182 -8.91 1.97 24.21
C ILE A 182 -9.76 0.74 24.43
N THR A 183 -11.06 0.92 24.72
CA THR A 183 -11.99 -0.15 25.08
C THR A 183 -12.10 -1.23 23.99
N LEU A 184 -12.05 -0.84 22.70
CA LEU A 184 -12.06 -1.82 21.61
C LEU A 184 -10.80 -2.69 21.63
N SER A 185 -9.63 -2.13 21.98
CA SER A 185 -8.39 -2.92 22.10
C SER A 185 -8.50 -3.95 23.22
N GLU A 186 -8.99 -3.54 24.38
CA GLU A 186 -9.23 -4.43 25.52
C GLU A 186 -10.22 -5.53 25.17
N HIS A 187 -11.30 -5.17 24.45
CA HIS A 187 -12.30 -6.13 24.00
C HIS A 187 -11.72 -7.15 23.00
N LEU A 188 -10.80 -6.75 22.11
CA LEU A 188 -10.12 -7.70 21.22
C LEU A 188 -9.23 -8.69 22.00
N GLU A 189 -8.56 -8.24 23.07
CA GLU A 189 -7.82 -9.13 23.99
C GLU A 189 -8.78 -10.10 24.72
N GLU A 190 -9.92 -9.61 25.22
CA GLU A 190 -10.97 -10.44 25.84
C GLU A 190 -11.49 -11.53 24.89
N LEU A 191 -11.63 -11.21 23.60
CA LEU A 191 -11.99 -12.15 22.54
C LEU A 191 -10.84 -13.12 22.17
N GLY A 192 -9.69 -12.96 22.80
CA GLY A 192 -8.52 -13.82 22.71
C GLY A 192 -7.64 -13.54 21.50
N PHE A 193 -7.68 -12.36 20.89
CA PHE A 193 -6.70 -11.98 19.86
C PHE A 193 -5.35 -11.69 20.48
N ASP A 194 -4.28 -12.16 19.83
CA ASP A 194 -2.92 -11.79 20.17
C ASP A 194 -2.61 -10.42 19.56
N LEU A 195 -2.31 -9.45 20.42
CA LEU A 195 -1.94 -8.09 20.03
C LEU A 195 -0.44 -7.88 20.21
N VAL A 196 0.11 -7.00 19.38
CA VAL A 196 1.49 -6.51 19.46
C VAL A 196 1.49 -4.99 19.49
N ARG A 197 2.51 -4.41 20.13
CA ARG A 197 2.67 -2.96 20.24
C ARG A 197 3.66 -2.48 19.18
N PHE A 198 3.21 -1.60 18.28
CA PHE A 198 4.04 -0.96 17.28
C PHE A 198 4.17 0.55 17.52
N LYS A 199 5.19 1.12 16.92
CA LYS A 199 5.48 2.55 16.97
C LYS A 199 5.66 3.10 15.59
N THR A 200 5.13 4.28 15.34
CA THR A 200 5.50 5.14 14.21
C THR A 200 5.81 6.55 14.70
N GLY A 201 6.11 7.47 13.79
CA GLY A 201 6.41 8.85 14.19
C GLY A 201 6.18 9.82 13.04
N THR A 202 6.17 11.09 13.38
CA THR A 202 6.02 12.19 12.43
C THR A 202 7.04 13.28 12.73
N PRO A 203 7.54 14.03 11.73
CA PRO A 203 8.44 15.15 11.93
C PRO A 203 7.69 16.44 12.32
N PRO A 204 8.40 17.49 12.70
CA PRO A 204 7.85 18.83 12.87
C PRO A 204 7.23 19.38 11.57
N ARG A 205 6.31 20.32 11.71
CA ARG A 205 5.84 21.21 10.64
C ARG A 205 6.34 22.61 10.89
N VAL A 206 6.69 23.29 9.82
CA VAL A 206 7.26 24.64 9.88
C VAL A 206 6.48 25.60 8.99
N ASN A 207 6.60 26.91 9.29
CA ASN A 207 5.94 27.97 8.55
C ASN A 207 6.74 28.30 7.27
N SER A 208 6.15 28.11 6.11
CA SER A 208 6.73 28.39 4.80
C SER A 208 7.28 29.82 4.67
N ASN A 209 6.62 30.80 5.28
CA ASN A 209 7.04 32.21 5.23
C ASN A 209 8.38 32.48 5.92
N THR A 210 8.85 31.56 6.75
CA THR A 210 10.08 31.69 7.54
C THR A 210 11.23 30.82 7.02
N ILE A 211 11.06 30.19 5.85
CA ILE A 211 12.07 29.36 5.19
C ILE A 211 12.87 30.23 4.23
N ASP A 212 14.18 30.13 4.27
CA ASP A 212 15.09 30.72 3.27
C ASP A 212 15.31 29.70 2.13
N TYR A 213 14.43 29.70 1.15
CA TYR A 213 14.49 28.79 0.01
C TYR A 213 15.73 28.96 -0.86
N SER A 214 16.44 30.11 -0.79
CA SER A 214 17.67 30.34 -1.55
C SER A 214 18.81 29.40 -1.16
N LYS A 215 18.74 28.80 0.03
CA LYS A 215 19.70 27.82 0.55
C LYS A 215 19.28 26.36 0.32
N THR A 216 18.22 26.15 -0.42
CA THR A 216 17.64 24.83 -0.69
C THR A 216 17.64 24.53 -2.18
N GLU A 217 17.53 23.26 -2.53
CA GLU A 217 17.47 22.82 -3.93
C GLU A 217 16.01 22.54 -4.32
N ILE A 218 15.51 23.21 -5.36
CA ILE A 218 14.14 23.03 -5.85
C ILE A 218 13.96 21.63 -6.46
N GLN A 219 12.86 20.99 -6.14
CA GLN A 219 12.46 19.67 -6.64
C GLN A 219 11.10 19.79 -7.33
N PRO A 220 11.05 20.11 -8.65
CA PRO A 220 9.81 20.30 -9.38
C PRO A 220 9.10 18.97 -9.65
N GLY A 221 7.81 19.05 -10.01
CA GLY A 221 7.08 17.95 -10.61
C GLY A 221 7.50 17.66 -12.04
N ASP A 222 6.96 16.61 -12.63
CA ASP A 222 7.18 16.28 -14.04
C ASP A 222 6.42 17.25 -14.95
N ASP A 223 7.02 17.67 -16.06
CA ASP A 223 6.38 18.52 -17.07
C ASP A 223 5.31 17.73 -17.85
N LYS A 224 5.55 16.44 -18.08
CA LYS A 224 4.57 15.56 -18.74
C LYS A 224 3.47 15.18 -17.77
N PRO A 225 2.19 15.46 -18.08
CA PRO A 225 1.08 15.08 -17.22
C PRO A 225 0.99 13.56 -17.07
N ARG A 226 0.72 13.11 -15.84
CA ARG A 226 0.56 11.72 -15.47
C ARG A 226 -0.54 11.57 -14.44
N ALA A 227 -1.10 10.37 -14.33
CA ALA A 227 -2.15 10.07 -13.38
C ALA A 227 -1.99 8.66 -12.79
N PHE A 228 -2.53 8.43 -11.61
CA PHE A 228 -2.66 7.09 -11.04
C PHE A 228 -3.84 6.33 -11.62
N SER A 229 -4.99 6.99 -11.78
CA SER A 229 -6.17 6.35 -12.34
C SER A 229 -6.09 6.23 -13.85
N PHE A 230 -6.48 5.06 -14.37
CA PHE A 230 -6.65 4.81 -15.81
C PHE A 230 -7.88 5.54 -16.40
N GLU A 231 -8.66 6.23 -15.57
CA GLU A 231 -9.82 7.01 -16.00
C GLU A 231 -9.57 8.52 -16.03
N THR A 232 -8.44 8.99 -15.50
CA THR A 232 -8.14 10.41 -15.41
C THR A 232 -7.85 11.01 -16.78
N THR A 233 -8.65 11.99 -17.18
CA THR A 233 -8.52 12.73 -18.44
C THR A 233 -8.15 14.20 -18.24
N LYS A 234 -8.30 14.71 -17.01
CA LYS A 234 -7.96 16.09 -16.64
C LYS A 234 -6.77 16.09 -15.69
N PHE A 235 -5.73 16.80 -16.06
CA PHE A 235 -4.47 16.84 -15.32
C PHE A 235 -4.26 18.20 -14.65
N ILE A 236 -3.72 18.20 -13.44
CA ILE A 236 -3.30 19.40 -12.73
C ILE A 236 -1.91 19.79 -13.26
N MET A 237 -1.84 20.92 -13.96
CA MET A 237 -0.60 21.45 -14.56
C MET A 237 0.07 22.51 -13.70
N ASP A 238 -0.68 23.20 -12.84
CA ASP A 238 -0.15 24.16 -11.88
C ASP A 238 0.39 23.42 -10.65
N GLN A 239 1.64 22.99 -10.72
CA GLN A 239 2.31 22.19 -9.69
C GLN A 239 3.11 23.08 -8.73
N ILE A 240 3.16 22.67 -7.46
CA ILE A 240 3.99 23.27 -6.41
C ILE A 240 5.21 22.38 -6.19
N PRO A 241 6.46 22.92 -6.23
CA PRO A 241 7.63 22.11 -5.98
C PRO A 241 7.77 21.74 -4.50
N CYS A 242 8.56 20.70 -4.24
CA CYS A 242 9.19 20.47 -2.95
C CYS A 242 10.62 21.02 -2.98
N TRP A 243 11.30 21.09 -1.84
CA TRP A 243 12.69 21.54 -1.76
C TRP A 243 13.53 20.54 -0.98
N LEU A 244 14.79 20.40 -1.37
CA LEU A 244 15.76 19.53 -0.73
C LEU A 244 16.78 20.38 0.05
N THR A 245 17.03 19.98 1.27
CA THR A 245 18.13 20.45 2.12
C THR A 245 18.74 19.27 2.87
N TYR A 246 19.64 19.53 3.81
CA TYR A 246 20.38 18.50 4.52
C TYR A 246 20.57 18.87 5.99
N THR A 247 20.67 17.86 6.84
CA THR A 247 21.22 18.06 8.18
C THR A 247 22.66 18.52 8.12
N SER A 248 23.16 19.16 9.15
CA SER A 248 24.54 19.59 9.33
C SER A 248 25.25 18.78 10.42
N THR A 249 26.57 18.93 10.53
CA THR A 249 27.32 18.37 11.66
C THR A 249 26.84 18.91 13.00
N GLU A 250 26.40 20.18 13.04
CA GLU A 250 25.81 20.79 14.24
C GLU A 250 24.45 20.15 14.58
N THR A 251 23.64 19.81 13.57
CA THR A 251 22.40 19.04 13.77
C THR A 251 22.69 17.72 14.46
N HIS A 252 23.71 16.99 13.96
CA HIS A 252 24.08 15.69 14.52
C HIS A 252 24.62 15.81 15.96
N ARG A 253 25.50 16.79 16.20
CA ARG A 253 26.04 17.07 17.54
C ARG A 253 24.92 17.34 18.55
N LEU A 254 23.98 18.21 18.19
CA LEU A 254 22.84 18.55 19.04
C LEU A 254 21.95 17.35 19.35
N ILE A 255 21.71 16.47 18.36
CA ILE A 255 20.98 15.22 18.55
C ILE A 255 21.73 14.29 19.51
N ASP A 256 23.04 14.07 19.30
CA ASP A 256 23.86 13.18 20.12
C ASP A 256 23.90 13.64 21.58
N GLU A 257 24.05 14.93 21.84
CA GLU A 257 24.02 15.51 23.20
C GLU A 257 22.69 15.33 23.91
N ASN A 258 21.58 15.20 23.16
CA ASN A 258 20.22 15.08 23.69
C ASN A 258 19.60 13.68 23.52
N LEU A 259 20.37 12.67 23.09
CA LEU A 259 19.85 11.30 22.93
C LEU A 259 19.18 10.76 24.19
N HIS A 260 19.73 11.06 25.36
CA HIS A 260 19.18 10.66 26.66
C HIS A 260 17.79 11.24 26.95
N ARG A 261 17.40 12.33 26.25
CA ARG A 261 16.10 12.99 26.32
C ARG A 261 15.12 12.51 25.25
N SER A 262 15.58 11.70 24.27
CA SER A 262 14.71 11.10 23.28
C SER A 262 13.88 9.96 23.91
N ALA A 263 12.59 9.96 23.69
CA ALA A 263 11.70 8.89 24.18
C ALA A 263 12.10 7.51 23.63
N MET A 264 12.75 7.48 22.45
CA MET A 264 13.28 6.25 21.84
C MET A 264 14.45 5.65 22.63
N TYR A 265 15.34 6.49 23.18
CA TYR A 265 16.56 6.09 23.87
C TYR A 265 16.44 6.06 25.39
N SER A 266 15.44 6.75 25.96
CA SER A 266 15.14 6.72 27.40
C SER A 266 14.39 5.45 27.86
N GLY A 267 13.96 4.59 26.92
CA GLY A 267 13.17 3.39 27.22
C GLY A 267 11.69 3.64 27.45
N MET A 268 11.19 4.86 27.21
CA MET A 268 9.78 5.20 27.33
C MET A 268 8.94 4.55 26.23
N ILE A 269 9.47 4.42 25.01
CA ILE A 269 8.87 3.71 23.90
C ILE A 269 9.13 2.21 24.05
N LYS A 270 8.06 1.41 24.07
CA LYS A 270 8.10 -0.05 24.17
C LYS A 270 7.84 -0.72 22.81
N GLY A 271 7.09 -0.06 21.94
CA GLY A 271 6.70 -0.57 20.63
C GLY A 271 7.85 -0.61 19.63
N THR A 272 7.86 -1.65 18.79
CA THR A 272 8.83 -1.77 17.71
C THR A 272 8.52 -0.76 16.60
N GLY A 273 9.54 0.00 16.18
CA GLY A 273 9.43 0.99 15.11
C GLY A 273 9.73 0.42 13.71
N PRO A 274 9.31 1.10 12.64
CA PRO A 274 9.53 0.64 11.27
C PRO A 274 11.00 0.79 10.86
N ARG A 275 11.60 -0.28 10.37
CA ARG A 275 13.00 -0.33 9.92
C ARG A 275 13.34 0.67 8.80
N TYR A 276 12.39 0.91 7.89
CA TYR A 276 12.58 1.73 6.69
C TYR A 276 12.06 3.18 6.81
N CYS A 277 11.65 3.59 8.02
CA CYS A 277 11.31 4.97 8.36
C CYS A 277 11.88 5.29 9.74
N PRO A 278 13.23 5.24 9.89
CA PRO A 278 13.86 5.52 11.17
C PRO A 278 13.67 6.98 11.56
N SER A 279 13.66 7.26 12.85
CA SER A 279 13.74 8.62 13.38
C SER A 279 15.08 9.27 13.00
N ILE A 280 15.19 10.57 13.12
CA ILE A 280 16.46 11.26 12.84
C ILE A 280 17.54 10.82 13.84
N GLU A 281 17.16 10.56 15.10
CA GLU A 281 18.06 10.03 16.14
C GLU A 281 18.63 8.67 15.69
N ASP A 282 17.78 7.77 15.21
CA ASP A 282 18.22 6.47 14.68
C ASP A 282 19.17 6.61 13.48
N LYS A 283 18.93 7.58 12.60
CA LYS A 283 19.82 7.82 11.45
C LYS A 283 21.19 8.31 11.88
N VAL A 284 21.25 9.25 12.82
CA VAL A 284 22.49 9.81 13.33
C VAL A 284 23.32 8.72 14.04
N VAL A 285 22.67 7.90 14.88
CA VAL A 285 23.37 6.82 15.61
C VAL A 285 23.82 5.68 14.68
N ARG A 286 22.93 5.20 13.79
CA ARG A 286 23.22 4.03 12.94
C ARG A 286 24.12 4.35 11.75
N PHE A 287 24.10 5.58 11.26
CA PHE A 287 24.86 6.05 10.11
C PHE A 287 25.73 7.25 10.47
N ASN A 288 26.47 7.12 11.56
CA ASN A 288 27.35 8.17 12.09
C ASN A 288 28.53 8.51 11.16
N ASP A 289 28.82 7.62 10.19
CA ASP A 289 29.79 7.86 9.11
C ASP A 289 29.28 8.85 8.05
N LYS A 290 27.98 9.14 8.02
CA LYS A 290 27.38 10.07 7.06
C LYS A 290 27.45 11.51 7.60
N PRO A 291 28.07 12.44 6.87
CA PRO A 291 28.19 13.82 7.33
C PRO A 291 26.88 14.59 7.33
N ARG A 292 25.88 14.11 6.58
CA ARG A 292 24.55 14.72 6.45
C ARG A 292 23.50 13.73 5.99
N HIS A 293 22.23 14.02 6.33
CA HIS A 293 21.06 13.30 5.87
C HIS A 293 20.14 14.21 5.06
N GLN A 294 19.48 13.67 4.04
CA GLN A 294 18.53 14.41 3.20
C GLN A 294 17.28 14.79 3.99
N ILE A 295 16.85 16.03 3.81
CA ILE A 295 15.62 16.60 4.35
C ILE A 295 14.84 17.20 3.20
N PHE A 296 13.58 16.77 3.02
CA PHE A 296 12.68 17.36 2.04
C PHE A 296 11.68 18.27 2.73
N LEU A 297 11.50 19.46 2.20
CA LEU A 297 10.50 20.42 2.62
C LEU A 297 9.30 20.25 1.69
N GLU A 298 8.24 19.71 2.22
CA GLU A 298 7.06 19.27 1.45
C GLU A 298 5.83 20.09 1.88
N PRO A 299 5.28 20.99 1.03
CA PRO A 299 4.05 21.71 1.33
C PRO A 299 2.89 20.75 1.63
N GLU A 300 2.11 21.03 2.66
CA GLU A 300 0.95 20.21 3.05
C GLU A 300 -0.33 20.57 2.28
N GLY A 301 -0.32 21.62 1.47
CA GLY A 301 -1.45 22.03 0.64
C GLY A 301 -1.24 23.38 -0.03
N ARG A 302 -2.20 23.75 -0.89
CA ARG A 302 -2.17 25.03 -1.63
C ARG A 302 -2.54 26.23 -0.76
N ASN A 303 -3.41 26.02 0.21
CA ASN A 303 -4.01 27.07 1.04
C ASN A 303 -3.52 27.05 2.49
N THR A 304 -2.30 26.58 2.72
CA THR A 304 -1.67 26.57 4.04
C THR A 304 -0.19 26.94 3.93
N GLN A 305 0.36 27.48 5.00
CA GLN A 305 1.79 27.74 5.15
C GLN A 305 2.53 26.57 5.84
N GLU A 306 1.82 25.50 6.18
CA GLU A 306 2.44 24.32 6.78
C GLU A 306 3.31 23.57 5.79
N VAL A 307 4.56 23.33 6.18
CA VAL A 307 5.53 22.52 5.43
C VAL A 307 5.96 21.34 6.30
N TYR A 308 5.81 20.14 5.76
CA TYR A 308 6.25 18.89 6.36
C TYR A 308 7.76 18.72 6.17
N VAL A 309 8.50 18.49 7.26
CA VAL A 309 9.97 18.36 7.21
C VAL A 309 10.33 16.88 7.10
N GLN A 310 10.19 16.33 5.87
CA GLN A 310 10.42 14.92 5.59
C GLN A 310 11.87 14.52 5.88
N GLY A 311 12.03 13.45 6.64
CA GLY A 311 13.34 12.92 7.02
C GLY A 311 13.76 13.27 8.45
N LEU A 312 13.02 14.16 9.11
CA LEU A 312 13.27 14.66 10.47
C LEU A 312 12.27 14.11 11.51
N SER A 313 11.68 12.93 11.25
CA SER A 313 10.83 12.27 12.26
C SER A 313 11.58 12.08 13.56
N THR A 314 10.98 12.47 14.69
CA THR A 314 11.68 12.53 15.98
C THR A 314 10.76 12.32 17.16
N SER A 315 11.31 11.84 18.27
CA SER A 315 10.68 11.81 19.60
C SER A 315 11.45 12.64 20.64
N LEU A 316 12.35 13.51 20.19
CA LEU A 316 13.03 14.49 21.05
C LEU A 316 12.03 15.51 21.63
N PRO A 317 12.30 16.12 22.79
CA PRO A 317 11.43 17.14 23.36
C PRO A 317 11.41 18.42 22.50
N GLU A 318 10.37 19.23 22.67
CA GLU A 318 10.06 20.40 21.82
C GLU A 318 11.22 21.40 21.71
N ASP A 319 11.89 21.71 22.82
CA ASP A 319 13.03 22.64 22.83
C ASP A 319 14.16 22.16 21.91
N VAL A 320 14.50 20.88 21.99
CA VAL A 320 15.53 20.28 21.13
C VAL A 320 15.10 20.27 19.65
N GLN A 321 13.82 20.02 19.38
CA GLN A 321 13.30 20.08 18.02
C GLN A 321 13.44 21.49 17.40
N ARG A 322 13.17 22.54 18.18
CA ARG A 322 13.34 23.95 17.75
C ARG A 322 14.79 24.26 17.42
N ASP A 323 15.71 23.88 18.30
CA ASP A 323 17.13 24.12 18.11
C ASP A 323 17.67 23.29 16.93
N MET A 324 17.30 22.03 16.83
CA MET A 324 17.68 21.14 15.72
C MET A 324 17.24 21.68 14.35
N LEU A 325 16.02 22.17 14.22
CA LEU A 325 15.52 22.76 12.98
C LEU A 325 16.43 23.92 12.53
N ARG A 326 16.84 24.79 13.44
CA ARG A 326 17.65 26.00 13.16
C ARG A 326 19.09 25.71 12.78
N THR A 327 19.55 24.48 12.93
CA THR A 327 20.88 24.05 12.45
C THR A 327 20.88 23.59 10.99
N ILE A 328 19.71 23.53 10.34
CA ILE A 328 19.53 23.04 8.98
C ILE A 328 19.56 24.21 7.99
N PRO A 329 20.37 24.16 6.91
CA PRO A 329 20.41 25.23 5.90
C PRO A 329 19.03 25.57 5.33
N GLY A 330 18.67 26.84 5.36
CA GLY A 330 17.38 27.37 4.96
C GLY A 330 16.33 27.41 6.08
N LEU A 331 16.61 26.80 7.23
CA LEU A 331 15.70 26.76 8.38
C LEU A 331 16.22 27.55 9.61
N GLU A 332 17.27 28.35 9.46
CA GLU A 332 17.94 29.04 10.57
C GLU A 332 17.01 29.97 11.37
N ASN A 333 16.02 30.55 10.69
CA ASN A 333 15.05 31.45 11.30
C ASN A 333 13.62 30.86 11.30
N VAL A 334 13.51 29.55 11.12
CA VAL A 334 12.21 28.91 10.93
C VAL A 334 11.35 28.93 12.18
N GLU A 335 10.06 29.13 11.98
CA GLU A 335 9.03 28.97 13.01
C GLU A 335 8.40 27.58 12.92
N MET A 336 8.48 26.83 14.02
CA MET A 336 7.83 25.53 14.13
C MET A 336 6.33 25.73 14.42
N MET A 337 5.47 25.16 13.57
CA MET A 337 4.01 25.21 13.74
C MET A 337 3.48 24.00 14.50
N ARG A 338 4.09 22.82 14.36
CA ARG A 338 3.77 21.58 15.06
C ARG A 338 5.04 20.83 15.44
N THR A 339 5.04 20.22 16.59
CA THR A 339 6.09 19.30 17.02
C THR A 339 6.02 17.97 16.28
N GLY A 340 7.18 17.34 16.06
CA GLY A 340 7.26 15.92 15.80
C GLY A 340 6.97 15.11 17.06
N TYR A 341 6.50 13.88 16.89
CA TYR A 341 6.25 12.95 17.98
C TYR A 341 6.31 11.50 17.53
N ALA A 342 6.50 10.59 18.45
CA ALA A 342 6.23 9.17 18.25
C ALA A 342 4.80 8.84 18.69
N ILE A 343 4.19 7.87 18.03
CA ILE A 343 2.92 7.29 18.44
C ILE A 343 3.06 5.78 18.56
N GLU A 344 2.67 5.21 19.70
CA GLU A 344 2.51 3.78 19.90
C GLU A 344 1.04 3.39 19.75
N TYR A 345 0.80 2.20 19.22
CA TYR A 345 -0.55 1.67 19.01
C TYR A 345 -0.55 0.14 19.00
N ASP A 346 -1.70 -0.47 19.23
CA ASP A 346 -1.87 -1.91 19.17
C ASP A 346 -2.19 -2.38 17.75
N ALA A 347 -1.69 -3.56 17.41
CA ALA A 347 -1.97 -4.25 16.16
C ALA A 347 -2.23 -5.75 16.44
N ILE A 348 -3.05 -6.38 15.61
CA ILE A 348 -3.27 -7.82 15.63
C ILE A 348 -2.08 -8.52 14.99
N VAL A 349 -1.62 -9.63 15.58
CA VAL A 349 -0.66 -10.52 14.93
C VAL A 349 -1.29 -11.06 13.63
N PRO A 350 -0.78 -10.71 12.44
CA PRO A 350 -1.53 -10.90 11.19
C PRO A 350 -1.62 -12.35 10.71
N THR A 351 -0.86 -13.28 11.28
CA THR A 351 -1.02 -14.71 11.03
C THR A 351 -2.33 -15.28 11.57
N GLN A 352 -3.07 -14.51 12.37
CA GLN A 352 -4.44 -14.82 12.80
C GLN A 352 -5.50 -14.56 11.73
N LEU A 353 -5.10 -14.12 10.52
CA LEU A 353 -5.98 -13.81 9.40
C LEU A 353 -5.88 -14.88 8.30
N TRP A 354 -7.00 -15.11 7.62
CA TRP A 354 -7.03 -15.79 6.35
C TRP A 354 -6.55 -14.87 5.21
N PRO A 355 -6.20 -15.40 4.03
CA PRO A 355 -5.86 -14.58 2.85
C PRO A 355 -6.99 -13.63 2.38
N THR A 356 -8.21 -13.87 2.80
CA THR A 356 -9.38 -12.99 2.59
C THR A 356 -9.40 -11.79 3.54
N LEU A 357 -8.47 -11.74 4.51
CA LEU A 357 -8.42 -10.82 5.65
C LEU A 357 -9.54 -11.04 6.69
N GLU A 358 -10.30 -12.11 6.58
CA GLU A 358 -11.18 -12.59 7.66
C GLU A 358 -10.33 -13.15 8.81
N THR A 359 -10.75 -12.92 10.04
CA THR A 359 -10.06 -13.50 11.21
C THR A 359 -10.34 -15.00 11.31
N LYS A 360 -9.31 -15.79 11.71
CA LYS A 360 -9.45 -17.24 11.90
C LYS A 360 -10.31 -17.59 13.11
N LYS A 361 -10.31 -16.71 14.11
CA LYS A 361 -10.95 -16.93 15.41
C LYS A 361 -12.45 -16.59 15.41
N ILE A 362 -12.83 -15.51 14.74
CA ILE A 362 -14.21 -15.01 14.71
C ILE A 362 -14.64 -14.90 13.26
N LYS A 363 -15.69 -15.64 12.89
CA LYS A 363 -16.27 -15.58 11.55
C LYS A 363 -16.93 -14.23 11.28
N ASN A 364 -16.95 -13.81 10.02
CA ASN A 364 -17.55 -12.57 9.55
C ASN A 364 -16.88 -11.29 10.11
N LEU A 365 -15.70 -11.41 10.69
CA LEU A 365 -14.89 -10.32 11.18
C LEU A 365 -13.62 -10.21 10.33
N TYR A 366 -13.42 -9.05 9.70
CA TYR A 366 -12.28 -8.73 8.85
C TYR A 366 -11.47 -7.61 9.49
N THR A 367 -10.18 -7.56 9.19
CA THR A 367 -9.30 -6.46 9.62
C THR A 367 -8.45 -5.98 8.46
N ALA A 368 -8.19 -4.67 8.37
CA ALA A 368 -7.38 -4.10 7.30
C ALA A 368 -6.61 -2.85 7.74
N GLY A 369 -5.44 -2.66 7.15
CA GLY A 369 -4.58 -1.51 7.39
C GLY A 369 -3.60 -1.71 8.54
N GLN A 370 -3.30 -0.65 9.27
CA GLN A 370 -2.28 -0.68 10.32
C GLN A 370 -2.59 -1.62 11.49
N ILE A 371 -3.85 -1.91 11.74
CA ILE A 371 -4.24 -2.94 12.72
C ILE A 371 -3.63 -4.31 12.40
N ASN A 372 -3.29 -4.58 11.14
CA ASN A 372 -2.61 -5.81 10.69
C ASN A 372 -1.09 -5.67 10.71
N GLY A 373 -0.55 -4.63 11.34
CA GLY A 373 0.88 -4.43 11.48
C GLY A 373 1.58 -3.84 10.25
N THR A 374 0.85 -3.20 9.33
CA THR A 374 1.45 -2.49 8.19
C THR A 374 1.72 -1.02 8.50
N SER A 375 2.57 -0.38 7.68
CA SER A 375 2.87 1.05 7.76
C SER A 375 2.82 1.66 6.36
N GLY A 376 1.81 2.51 6.11
CA GLY A 376 1.63 3.25 4.87
C GLY A 376 0.17 3.33 4.44
N TYR A 377 -0.18 4.43 3.78
CA TYR A 377 -1.55 4.69 3.31
C TYR A 377 -1.98 3.72 2.22
N GLU A 378 -1.06 3.40 1.30
CA GLU A 378 -1.29 2.52 0.16
C GLU A 378 -1.46 1.07 0.60
N GLU A 379 -0.64 0.62 1.56
CA GLU A 379 -0.78 -0.71 2.18
C GLU A 379 -2.11 -0.83 2.91
N ALA A 380 -2.54 0.24 3.59
CA ALA A 380 -3.83 0.27 4.27
C ALA A 380 -5.00 0.25 3.26
N ALA A 381 -4.93 1.06 2.21
CA ALA A 381 -5.94 1.14 1.16
C ALA A 381 -6.10 -0.19 0.40
N GLY A 382 -4.98 -0.84 0.02
CA GLY A 382 -5.00 -2.13 -0.65
C GLY A 382 -5.65 -3.23 0.19
N GLN A 383 -5.33 -3.31 1.48
CA GLN A 383 -5.97 -4.24 2.40
C GLN A 383 -7.46 -3.89 2.60
N GLY A 384 -7.77 -2.59 2.79
CA GLY A 384 -9.13 -2.11 2.96
C GLY A 384 -10.02 -2.50 1.79
N LEU A 385 -9.54 -2.30 0.57
CA LEU A 385 -10.22 -2.70 -0.66
C LEU A 385 -10.54 -4.20 -0.66
N MET A 386 -9.55 -5.05 -0.41
CA MET A 386 -9.73 -6.51 -0.39
C MET A 386 -10.65 -6.98 0.74
N ALA A 387 -10.51 -6.42 1.95
CA ALA A 387 -11.39 -6.74 3.07
C ALA A 387 -12.84 -6.31 2.79
N GLY A 388 -13.04 -5.12 2.22
CA GLY A 388 -14.37 -4.63 1.84
C GLY A 388 -15.02 -5.48 0.76
N ILE A 389 -14.26 -5.86 -0.28
CA ILE A 389 -14.71 -6.79 -1.32
C ILE A 389 -15.15 -8.12 -0.70
N ASN A 390 -14.32 -8.72 0.15
CA ASN A 390 -14.59 -10.03 0.73
C ASN A 390 -15.75 -10.00 1.76
N ALA A 391 -15.83 -8.94 2.57
CA ALA A 391 -16.96 -8.72 3.46
C ALA A 391 -18.28 -8.57 2.68
N ALA A 392 -18.28 -7.84 1.57
CA ALA A 392 -19.41 -7.71 0.68
C ALA A 392 -19.75 -9.04 -0.02
N CYS A 393 -18.76 -9.77 -0.55
CA CYS A 393 -18.98 -11.09 -1.12
C CYS A 393 -19.66 -12.03 -0.13
N ARG A 394 -19.17 -12.09 1.11
CA ARG A 394 -19.78 -12.89 2.18
C ARG A 394 -21.22 -12.48 2.48
N SER A 395 -21.47 -11.17 2.58
CA SER A 395 -22.82 -10.65 2.89
C SER A 395 -23.82 -10.90 1.77
N LEU A 396 -23.37 -10.95 0.52
CA LEU A 396 -24.17 -11.16 -0.69
C LEU A 396 -24.21 -12.63 -1.15
N GLY A 397 -23.56 -13.55 -0.44
CA GLY A 397 -23.48 -14.96 -0.82
C GLY A 397 -22.64 -15.23 -2.07
N LYS A 398 -21.70 -14.34 -2.40
CA LYS A 398 -20.77 -14.47 -3.52
C LYS A 398 -19.46 -15.13 -3.08
N LYS A 399 -18.71 -15.65 -4.05
CA LYS A 399 -17.36 -16.20 -3.79
C LYS A 399 -16.39 -15.09 -3.41
N GLU A 400 -15.64 -15.29 -2.35
CA GLU A 400 -14.57 -14.40 -1.91
C GLU A 400 -13.40 -14.40 -2.89
N VAL A 401 -12.64 -13.30 -2.90
CA VAL A 401 -11.52 -13.05 -3.83
C VAL A 401 -10.20 -13.02 -3.06
N VAL A 402 -9.24 -13.76 -3.55
CA VAL A 402 -7.85 -13.75 -3.07
C VAL A 402 -6.94 -13.51 -4.26
N LEU A 403 -6.10 -12.50 -4.17
CA LEU A 403 -5.07 -12.22 -5.17
C LEU A 403 -3.79 -12.99 -4.81
N GLY A 404 -3.20 -13.66 -5.81
CA GLY A 404 -1.91 -14.31 -5.66
C GLY A 404 -0.73 -13.33 -5.67
N ARG A 405 0.44 -13.81 -5.30
CA ARG A 405 1.70 -13.06 -5.35
C ARG A 405 2.11 -12.72 -6.80
N GLU A 406 1.64 -13.51 -7.75
CA GLU A 406 1.83 -13.30 -9.19
C GLU A 406 0.85 -12.31 -9.81
N ASP A 407 -0.28 -12.05 -9.15
CA ASP A 407 -1.35 -11.19 -9.67
C ASP A 407 -1.11 -9.72 -9.32
N ALA A 408 -0.67 -9.44 -8.09
CA ALA A 408 -0.58 -8.09 -7.57
C ALA A 408 0.42 -7.93 -6.41
N TYR A 409 0.96 -6.72 -6.24
CA TYR A 409 1.64 -6.34 -4.99
C TYR A 409 0.71 -6.38 -3.78
N ILE A 410 -0.60 -6.12 -3.96
CA ILE A 410 -1.62 -6.35 -2.92
C ILE A 410 -1.61 -7.82 -2.49
N GLY A 411 -1.50 -8.76 -3.43
CA GLY A 411 -1.37 -10.19 -3.14
C GLY A 411 -0.08 -10.53 -2.39
N VAL A 412 1.05 -9.95 -2.80
CA VAL A 412 2.33 -10.10 -2.08
C VAL A 412 2.22 -9.59 -0.65
N LEU A 413 1.64 -8.41 -0.45
CA LEU A 413 1.42 -7.80 0.86
C LEU A 413 0.59 -8.71 1.78
N ILE A 414 -0.56 -9.15 1.32
CA ILE A 414 -1.48 -9.97 2.14
C ILE A 414 -0.86 -11.34 2.43
N ASP A 415 -0.26 -11.99 1.43
CA ASP A 415 0.40 -13.29 1.65
C ASP A 415 1.56 -13.18 2.65
N ASP A 416 2.41 -12.16 2.57
CA ASP A 416 3.48 -11.93 3.54
C ASP A 416 2.92 -11.77 4.98
N LEU A 417 1.83 -11.01 5.15
CA LEU A 417 1.21 -10.81 6.46
C LEU A 417 0.68 -12.10 7.06
N VAL A 418 -0.12 -12.85 6.29
CA VAL A 418 -0.83 -14.01 6.81
C VAL A 418 0.03 -15.27 6.93
N THR A 419 1.15 -15.36 6.19
CA THR A 419 2.07 -16.52 6.22
C THR A 419 3.31 -16.29 7.05
N LYS A 420 3.99 -15.15 6.87
CA LYS A 420 5.26 -14.82 7.56
C LYS A 420 5.02 -14.06 8.85
N GLY A 421 3.91 -13.33 8.94
CA GLY A 421 3.68 -12.36 10.01
C GLY A 421 4.64 -11.17 9.93
N THR A 422 4.70 -10.39 11.00
CA THR A 422 5.64 -9.29 11.10
C THR A 422 6.01 -9.01 12.56
N ASN A 423 7.30 -8.80 12.83
CA ASN A 423 7.82 -8.42 14.14
C ASN A 423 8.11 -6.91 14.22
N GLU A 424 7.97 -6.20 13.12
CA GLU A 424 8.14 -4.75 12.98
C GLU A 424 7.07 -4.23 12.00
N PRO A 425 6.69 -2.95 12.03
CA PRO A 425 5.71 -2.43 11.07
C PRO A 425 6.10 -2.77 9.63
N TYR A 426 5.27 -3.62 8.99
CA TYR A 426 5.52 -4.10 7.64
C TYR A 426 5.45 -2.94 6.64
N ARG A 427 6.44 -2.89 5.75
CA ARG A 427 6.46 -1.96 4.63
C ARG A 427 6.65 -2.70 3.32
N LEU A 428 5.82 -2.37 2.35
CA LEU A 428 5.93 -2.95 1.03
C LEU A 428 7.10 -2.33 0.27
N LEU A 429 7.99 -3.18 -0.23
CA LEU A 429 9.17 -2.82 -1.03
C LEU A 429 9.15 -3.62 -2.33
N THR A 430 9.79 -3.08 -3.37
CA THR A 430 9.91 -3.78 -4.67
C THR A 430 10.64 -5.13 -4.54
N SER A 431 11.55 -5.26 -3.56
CA SER A 431 12.30 -6.49 -3.30
C SER A 431 11.47 -7.64 -2.73
N ARG A 432 10.25 -7.36 -2.24
CA ARG A 432 9.36 -8.40 -1.70
C ARG A 432 8.64 -9.20 -2.77
N ALA A 433 8.52 -8.65 -3.98
CA ALA A 433 7.90 -9.33 -5.11
C ALA A 433 8.93 -10.12 -5.91
N GLU A 434 8.65 -11.39 -6.17
CA GLU A 434 9.47 -12.29 -6.98
C GLU A 434 9.35 -11.96 -8.47
N TYR A 435 8.18 -11.53 -8.90
CA TYR A 435 7.82 -11.33 -10.33
C TYR A 435 7.68 -9.86 -10.69
N ARG A 436 8.65 -9.01 -10.30
CA ARG A 436 8.58 -7.54 -10.49
C ARG A 436 8.34 -7.09 -11.93
N LEU A 437 8.83 -7.85 -12.90
CA LEU A 437 8.62 -7.52 -14.31
C LEU A 437 7.17 -7.79 -14.77
N LEU A 438 6.46 -8.68 -14.11
CA LEU A 438 5.04 -8.91 -14.35
C LEU A 438 4.16 -7.90 -13.58
N LEU A 439 4.62 -7.45 -12.41
CA LEU A 439 3.87 -6.57 -11.49
C LEU A 439 4.32 -5.12 -11.63
N ARG A 440 4.02 -4.50 -12.78
CA ARG A 440 4.42 -3.11 -13.06
C ARG A 440 3.27 -2.13 -12.84
N HIS A 441 3.61 -0.86 -12.63
CA HIS A 441 2.60 0.19 -12.50
C HIS A 441 1.85 0.43 -13.82
N ASP A 442 2.53 0.26 -14.95
CA ASP A 442 2.00 0.52 -16.29
C ASP A 442 0.98 -0.53 -16.76
N ASN A 443 1.00 -1.74 -16.19
CA ASN A 443 0.14 -2.86 -16.60
C ASN A 443 -0.85 -3.32 -15.52
N ALA A 444 -1.07 -2.54 -14.47
CA ALA A 444 -1.97 -2.95 -13.38
C ALA A 444 -3.41 -3.20 -13.89
N ASP A 445 -3.89 -2.40 -14.85
CA ASP A 445 -5.18 -2.60 -15.48
C ASP A 445 -5.26 -3.90 -16.28
N LEU A 446 -4.22 -4.24 -17.03
CA LEU A 446 -4.15 -5.49 -17.81
C LEU A 446 -4.19 -6.74 -16.93
N ARG A 447 -3.77 -6.62 -15.64
CA ARG A 447 -3.77 -7.72 -14.67
C ARG A 447 -5.08 -7.83 -13.88
N LEU A 448 -5.72 -6.70 -13.53
CA LEU A 448 -6.73 -6.67 -12.47
C LEU A 448 -8.10 -6.12 -12.90
N THR A 449 -8.23 -5.45 -14.03
CA THR A 449 -9.53 -4.89 -14.45
C THR A 449 -10.58 -5.98 -14.70
N GLU A 450 -10.20 -7.15 -15.22
CA GLU A 450 -11.10 -8.29 -15.37
C GLU A 450 -11.66 -8.74 -14.00
N VAL A 451 -10.79 -8.85 -12.99
CA VAL A 451 -11.20 -9.18 -11.61
C VAL A 451 -12.16 -8.12 -11.08
N GLY A 452 -11.82 -6.82 -11.26
CA GLY A 452 -12.69 -5.70 -10.86
C GLY A 452 -14.06 -5.74 -11.54
N ARG A 453 -14.12 -6.20 -12.80
CA ARG A 453 -15.37 -6.40 -13.55
C ARG A 453 -16.21 -7.55 -12.99
N GLU A 454 -15.59 -8.70 -12.74
CA GLU A 454 -16.26 -9.90 -12.21
C GLU A 454 -16.90 -9.63 -10.84
N ILE A 455 -16.25 -8.87 -9.98
CA ILE A 455 -16.79 -8.51 -8.65
C ILE A 455 -17.82 -7.39 -8.70
N GLY A 456 -17.94 -6.68 -9.84
CA GLY A 456 -18.95 -5.63 -10.05
C GLY A 456 -18.51 -4.20 -9.69
N LEU A 457 -17.21 -3.96 -9.49
CA LEU A 457 -16.67 -2.61 -9.21
C LEU A 457 -16.34 -1.83 -10.49
N ILE A 458 -16.06 -2.50 -11.60
CA ILE A 458 -15.77 -1.87 -12.89
C ILE A 458 -17.05 -1.81 -13.73
N LYS A 459 -17.48 -0.59 -14.05
CA LYS A 459 -18.66 -0.30 -14.88
C LYS A 459 -18.38 -0.55 -16.35
N GLU A 460 -19.46 -0.70 -17.15
CA GLU A 460 -19.39 -1.03 -18.60
C GLU A 460 -18.49 -0.09 -19.39
N GLU A 461 -18.69 1.22 -19.27
CA GLU A 461 -17.92 2.23 -20.02
C GLU A 461 -16.40 2.11 -19.79
N ARG A 462 -15.99 1.87 -18.53
CA ARG A 462 -14.58 1.66 -18.19
C ARG A 462 -14.05 0.36 -18.76
N TYR A 463 -14.88 -0.70 -18.70
CA TYR A 463 -14.51 -2.02 -19.21
C TYR A 463 -14.36 -2.01 -20.75
N GLU A 464 -15.22 -1.30 -21.47
CA GLU A 464 -15.10 -1.10 -22.92
C GLU A 464 -13.80 -0.39 -23.30
N ARG A 465 -13.44 0.68 -22.58
CA ARG A 465 -12.15 1.39 -22.79
C ARG A 465 -10.95 0.47 -22.56
N PHE A 466 -10.99 -0.31 -21.49
CA PHE A 466 -9.97 -1.30 -21.18
C PHE A 466 -9.85 -2.38 -22.27
N THR A 467 -10.96 -2.93 -22.73
CA THR A 467 -11.00 -3.95 -23.78
C THR A 467 -10.43 -3.41 -25.10
N ASN A 468 -10.79 -2.17 -25.45
CA ASN A 468 -10.24 -1.51 -26.64
C ASN A 468 -8.72 -1.30 -26.53
N LYS A 469 -8.23 -0.83 -25.38
CA LYS A 469 -6.79 -0.69 -25.12
C LYS A 469 -6.05 -2.03 -25.31
N LYS A 470 -6.58 -3.11 -24.74
CA LYS A 470 -6.03 -4.46 -24.85
C LYS A 470 -5.96 -4.92 -26.30
N LEU A 471 -7.03 -4.69 -27.06
CA LEU A 471 -7.08 -5.01 -28.48
C LEU A 471 -6.06 -4.21 -29.31
N GLN A 472 -5.93 -2.90 -29.07
CA GLN A 472 -4.96 -2.04 -29.75
C GLN A 472 -3.51 -2.49 -29.50
N ILE A 473 -3.18 -2.92 -28.26
CA ILE A 473 -1.84 -3.44 -27.93
C ILE A 473 -1.53 -4.68 -28.78
N GLU A 474 -2.44 -5.65 -28.83
CA GLU A 474 -2.21 -6.89 -29.60
C GLU A 474 -2.14 -6.62 -31.11
N GLN A 475 -3.04 -5.81 -31.66
CA GLN A 475 -3.01 -5.43 -33.07
C GLN A 475 -1.71 -4.72 -33.46
N GLU A 476 -1.22 -3.81 -32.64
CA GLU A 476 0.03 -3.08 -32.92
C GLU A 476 1.26 -4.00 -32.82
N LYS A 477 1.31 -4.91 -31.86
CA LYS A 477 2.37 -5.91 -31.77
C LYS A 477 2.39 -6.81 -33.03
N GLU A 478 1.23 -7.25 -33.47
CA GLU A 478 1.10 -8.06 -34.71
C GLU A 478 1.54 -7.26 -35.95
N ARG A 479 1.09 -6.00 -36.06
CA ARG A 479 1.50 -5.10 -37.15
C ARG A 479 3.01 -4.94 -37.20
N LEU A 480 3.68 -4.62 -36.07
CA LEU A 480 5.13 -4.45 -36.03
C LEU A 480 5.89 -5.75 -36.31
N SER A 481 5.34 -6.90 -36.00
CA SER A 481 5.94 -8.19 -36.30
C SER A 481 5.86 -8.57 -37.78
N SER A 482 4.89 -8.02 -38.51
CA SER A 482 4.68 -8.29 -39.95
C SER A 482 5.46 -7.36 -40.87
N ILE A 483 5.82 -6.15 -40.44
CA ILE A 483 6.47 -5.14 -41.28
C ILE A 483 7.98 -5.35 -41.31
N ILE A 484 8.58 -5.33 -42.52
CA ILE A 484 10.01 -5.37 -42.72
C ILE A 484 10.52 -3.96 -43.07
N ILE A 485 11.41 -3.42 -42.20
CA ILE A 485 12.11 -2.17 -42.44
C ILE A 485 13.39 -2.46 -43.23
N LYS A 486 13.51 -1.85 -44.42
CA LYS A 486 14.70 -1.99 -45.28
C LYS A 486 15.76 -0.93 -44.90
N PRO A 487 17.07 -1.21 -45.15
CA PRO A 487 18.16 -0.28 -44.83
C PRO A 487 18.24 0.90 -45.83
N ARG A 488 17.23 1.75 -45.84
CA ARG A 488 17.19 3.00 -46.61
C ARG A 488 18.01 4.10 -45.96
N PRO A 489 18.45 5.13 -46.72
CA PRO A 489 19.24 6.21 -46.16
C PRO A 489 18.62 6.88 -44.91
N GLU A 490 17.31 7.17 -44.91
CA GLU A 490 16.58 7.79 -43.81
C GLU A 490 16.61 6.90 -42.55
N VAL A 491 16.48 5.59 -42.71
CA VAL A 491 16.52 4.59 -41.64
C VAL A 491 17.91 4.55 -41.01
N GLN A 492 18.94 4.51 -41.86
CA GLN A 492 20.34 4.47 -41.40
C GLN A 492 20.72 5.76 -40.69
N GLU A 493 20.25 6.92 -41.17
CA GLU A 493 20.46 8.20 -40.54
C GLU A 493 19.82 8.26 -39.15
N LEU A 494 18.56 7.84 -39.02
CA LEU A 494 17.89 7.76 -37.72
C LEU A 494 18.69 6.89 -36.75
N ILE A 495 19.08 5.68 -37.19
CA ILE A 495 19.81 4.73 -36.34
C ILE A 495 21.16 5.31 -35.90
N ARG A 496 21.90 5.97 -36.78
CA ARG A 496 23.16 6.66 -36.41
C ARG A 496 22.94 7.76 -35.40
N ASN A 497 21.92 8.59 -35.60
CA ASN A 497 21.60 9.72 -34.72
C ASN A 497 21.29 9.31 -33.29
N ILE A 498 20.73 8.10 -33.10
CA ILE A 498 20.47 7.54 -31.77
C ILE A 498 21.60 6.66 -31.23
N GLY A 499 22.74 6.59 -31.94
CA GLY A 499 23.91 5.81 -31.52
C GLY A 499 23.81 4.31 -31.78
N GLY A 500 22.89 3.89 -32.63
CA GLY A 500 22.68 2.49 -32.98
C GLY A 500 23.58 2.02 -34.14
N SER A 501 23.72 0.70 -34.28
CA SER A 501 24.44 0.07 -35.40
C SER A 501 23.55 -0.03 -36.64
N GLU A 502 24.08 0.37 -37.81
CA GLU A 502 23.40 0.33 -39.10
C GLU A 502 22.86 -1.06 -39.44
N LEU A 503 21.79 -1.09 -40.21
CA LEU A 503 21.19 -2.33 -40.72
C LEU A 503 22.00 -2.83 -41.92
N LYS A 504 22.28 -4.12 -41.96
CA LYS A 504 22.86 -4.80 -43.12
C LYS A 504 21.77 -5.26 -44.10
N ASP A 505 20.69 -5.78 -43.55
CA ASP A 505 19.55 -6.35 -44.23
C ASP A 505 18.23 -5.81 -43.72
N GLY A 506 17.13 -6.16 -44.38
CA GLY A 506 15.78 -5.85 -43.86
C GLY A 506 15.52 -6.56 -42.54
N ILE A 507 14.95 -5.83 -41.58
CA ILE A 507 14.63 -6.31 -40.22
C ILE A 507 13.15 -6.08 -39.92
N ARG A 508 12.51 -6.98 -39.17
CA ARG A 508 11.15 -6.73 -38.68
C ARG A 508 11.14 -5.51 -37.76
N ALA A 509 10.08 -4.70 -37.81
CA ALA A 509 9.93 -3.52 -36.96
C ALA A 509 9.97 -3.90 -35.47
N SER A 510 9.37 -5.03 -35.10
CA SER A 510 9.45 -5.58 -33.74
C SER A 510 10.88 -5.93 -33.31
N ASP A 511 11.68 -6.52 -34.22
CA ASP A 511 13.08 -6.88 -33.92
C ASP A 511 13.98 -5.63 -33.81
N LEU A 512 13.70 -4.61 -34.61
CA LEU A 512 14.38 -3.32 -34.50
C LEU A 512 14.04 -2.63 -33.17
N LEU A 513 12.77 -2.67 -32.74
CA LEU A 513 12.34 -2.11 -31.45
C LEU A 513 13.00 -2.80 -30.24
N ARG A 514 13.41 -4.08 -30.34
CA ARG A 514 14.12 -4.79 -29.26
C ARG A 514 15.51 -4.19 -28.95
N ARG A 515 16.08 -3.40 -29.86
CA ARG A 515 17.37 -2.75 -29.58
C ARG A 515 17.23 -1.73 -28.44
N PRO A 516 18.20 -1.66 -27.51
CA PRO A 516 18.11 -0.77 -26.34
C PRO A 516 17.91 0.71 -26.69
N GLU A 517 18.57 1.18 -27.76
CA GLU A 517 18.54 2.57 -28.22
C GLU A 517 17.24 2.96 -28.94
N MET A 518 16.47 1.98 -29.45
CA MET A 518 15.21 2.24 -30.14
C MET A 518 14.08 2.47 -29.16
N THR A 519 13.15 3.35 -29.51
CA THR A 519 11.88 3.55 -28.79
C THR A 519 10.71 3.31 -29.74
N TYR A 520 9.49 3.17 -29.20
CA TYR A 520 8.29 3.09 -30.05
C TYR A 520 8.19 4.32 -30.96
N GLU A 521 8.49 5.52 -30.47
CA GLU A 521 8.45 6.75 -31.28
C GLU A 521 9.40 6.71 -32.47
N HIS A 522 10.61 6.15 -32.31
CA HIS A 522 11.54 5.95 -33.42
C HIS A 522 10.98 4.99 -34.48
N ILE A 523 10.32 3.92 -34.04
CA ILE A 523 9.65 2.97 -34.96
C ILE A 523 8.47 3.64 -35.67
N HIS A 524 7.68 4.43 -34.95
CA HIS A 524 6.53 5.15 -35.50
C HIS A 524 6.94 6.17 -36.58
N LEU A 525 8.09 6.83 -36.45
CA LEU A 525 8.65 7.71 -37.48
C LEU A 525 8.97 6.94 -38.77
N LEU A 526 9.42 5.69 -38.67
CA LEU A 526 9.79 4.85 -39.82
C LEU A 526 8.58 4.16 -40.48
N VAL A 527 7.65 3.72 -39.66
CA VAL A 527 6.45 2.98 -40.06
C VAL A 527 5.24 3.45 -39.25
N PRO A 528 4.65 4.61 -39.61
CA PRO A 528 3.54 5.20 -38.87
C PRO A 528 2.36 4.22 -38.75
N SER A 529 1.68 4.26 -37.60
CA SER A 529 0.39 3.58 -37.42
C SER A 529 -0.71 4.38 -38.11
N GLU A 530 -1.65 3.70 -38.77
CA GLU A 530 -2.83 4.32 -39.36
C GLU A 530 -3.85 4.76 -38.27
N VAL A 531 -3.77 4.15 -37.10
CA VAL A 531 -4.63 4.45 -35.95
C VAL A 531 -3.81 5.27 -34.94
N GLU A 532 -4.41 6.34 -34.44
CA GLU A 532 -3.83 7.09 -33.34
C GLU A 532 -3.87 6.24 -32.06
N LEU A 533 -2.69 5.94 -31.51
CA LEU A 533 -2.53 5.15 -30.30
C LEU A 533 -2.22 6.06 -29.11
N SER A 534 -2.83 5.77 -27.98
CA SER A 534 -2.51 6.47 -26.72
C SER A 534 -1.08 6.17 -26.25
N ASP A 535 -0.50 7.08 -25.47
CA ASP A 535 0.83 6.88 -24.89
C ASP A 535 0.92 5.59 -24.07
N GLU A 536 -0.17 5.21 -23.39
CA GLU A 536 -0.23 3.97 -22.62
C GLU A 536 -0.15 2.72 -23.51
N VAL A 537 -0.81 2.73 -24.67
CA VAL A 537 -0.72 1.62 -25.64
C VAL A 537 0.69 1.52 -26.20
N LYS A 538 1.28 2.64 -26.62
CA LYS A 538 2.65 2.71 -27.13
C LYS A 538 3.67 2.19 -26.11
N GLU A 539 3.55 2.60 -24.85
CA GLU A 539 4.42 2.13 -23.76
C GLU A 539 4.28 0.63 -23.53
N GLN A 540 3.05 0.08 -23.55
CA GLN A 540 2.82 -1.36 -23.41
C GLN A 540 3.43 -2.15 -24.56
N VAL A 541 3.24 -1.71 -25.79
CA VAL A 541 3.83 -2.35 -26.97
C VAL A 541 5.36 -2.38 -26.88
N GLU A 542 5.98 -1.25 -26.53
CA GLU A 542 7.43 -1.17 -26.38
C GLU A 542 7.95 -2.11 -25.29
N ILE A 543 7.34 -2.10 -24.10
CA ILE A 543 7.78 -2.93 -22.98
C ILE A 543 7.58 -4.42 -23.30
N GLN A 544 6.42 -4.80 -23.84
CA GLN A 544 6.14 -6.21 -24.12
C GLN A 544 7.06 -6.78 -25.21
N ILE A 545 7.41 -6.00 -26.22
CA ILE A 545 8.36 -6.43 -27.26
C ILE A 545 9.80 -6.49 -26.73
N LYS A 546 10.26 -5.45 -26.03
CA LYS A 546 11.63 -5.40 -25.52
C LYS A 546 11.95 -6.45 -24.47
N TYR A 547 11.00 -6.74 -23.59
CA TYR A 547 11.18 -7.63 -22.46
C TYR A 547 10.54 -9.01 -22.65
N GLU A 548 10.09 -9.37 -23.86
CA GLU A 548 9.36 -10.59 -24.17
C GLU A 548 9.99 -11.85 -23.57
N GLY A 549 11.27 -12.11 -23.83
CA GLY A 549 11.93 -13.31 -23.31
C GLY A 549 12.07 -13.34 -21.77
N TYR A 550 12.19 -12.17 -21.13
CA TYR A 550 12.20 -12.08 -19.65
C TYR A 550 10.81 -12.28 -19.07
N ILE A 551 9.77 -11.77 -19.74
CA ILE A 551 8.37 -11.96 -19.38
C ILE A 551 8.01 -13.45 -19.46
N GLU A 552 8.33 -14.13 -20.57
CA GLU A 552 8.10 -15.57 -20.77
C GLU A 552 8.78 -16.41 -19.67
N LYS A 553 10.04 -16.10 -19.36
CA LYS A 553 10.76 -16.78 -18.28
C LYS A 553 10.09 -16.59 -16.92
N SER A 554 9.59 -15.37 -16.64
CA SER A 554 8.86 -15.10 -15.41
C SER A 554 7.52 -15.85 -15.36
N LEU A 555 6.80 -15.94 -16.48
CA LEU A 555 5.55 -16.72 -16.58
C LEU A 555 5.79 -18.22 -16.34
N GLN A 556 6.88 -18.79 -16.84
CA GLN A 556 7.25 -20.17 -16.56
C GLN A 556 7.51 -20.42 -15.06
N GLN A 557 8.10 -19.44 -14.36
CA GLN A 557 8.30 -19.52 -12.91
C GLN A 557 6.96 -19.45 -12.16
N VAL A 558 6.05 -18.58 -12.61
CA VAL A 558 4.68 -18.48 -12.06
C VAL A 558 3.94 -19.80 -12.20
N GLU A 559 4.00 -20.46 -13.38
CA GLU A 559 3.36 -21.76 -13.57
C GLU A 559 3.88 -22.85 -12.61
N ARG A 560 5.17 -22.84 -12.31
CA ARG A 560 5.75 -23.75 -11.31
C ARG A 560 5.24 -23.46 -9.91
N MET A 561 5.15 -22.18 -9.54
CA MET A 561 4.60 -21.76 -8.24
C MET A 561 3.11 -22.14 -8.13
N LYS A 562 2.31 -21.90 -9.16
CA LYS A 562 0.88 -22.27 -9.18
C LYS A 562 0.65 -23.77 -8.95
N LYS A 563 1.55 -24.63 -9.42
CA LYS A 563 1.49 -26.06 -9.11
C LYS A 563 1.63 -26.35 -7.61
N MET A 564 2.43 -25.58 -6.87
CA MET A 564 2.53 -25.71 -5.41
C MET A 564 1.31 -25.10 -4.72
N GLU A 565 0.78 -23.99 -5.21
CA GLU A 565 -0.43 -23.36 -4.70
C GLU A 565 -1.70 -24.20 -4.93
N SER A 566 -1.74 -24.98 -6.00
CA SER A 566 -2.85 -25.90 -6.29
C SER A 566 -2.93 -27.07 -5.32
N LYS A 567 -1.80 -27.45 -4.70
CA LYS A 567 -1.75 -28.52 -3.69
C LYS A 567 -2.29 -28.01 -2.37
N LYS A 568 -3.56 -28.26 -2.10
CA LYS A 568 -4.27 -27.77 -0.91
C LYS A 568 -3.91 -28.55 0.33
N ILE A 569 -3.89 -27.85 1.46
CA ILE A 569 -3.73 -28.42 2.80
C ILE A 569 -5.11 -28.34 3.47
N PRO A 570 -5.66 -29.45 4.00
CA PRO A 570 -6.92 -29.41 4.75
C PRO A 570 -6.83 -28.49 5.96
N VAL A 571 -7.85 -27.66 6.20
CA VAL A 571 -7.88 -26.71 7.32
C VAL A 571 -7.83 -27.43 8.67
N ASP A 572 -8.40 -28.65 8.73
CA ASP A 572 -8.50 -29.51 9.90
C ASP A 572 -7.35 -30.52 10.05
N ILE A 573 -6.26 -30.36 9.29
CA ILE A 573 -5.10 -31.26 9.39
C ILE A 573 -4.49 -31.23 10.80
N ASP A 574 -4.18 -32.43 11.33
CA ASP A 574 -3.47 -32.59 12.58
C ASP A 574 -1.94 -32.68 12.33
N TYR A 575 -1.24 -31.57 12.54
CA TYR A 575 0.20 -31.49 12.39
C TYR A 575 0.96 -32.29 13.46
N ASP A 576 0.36 -32.59 14.61
CA ASP A 576 1.00 -33.41 15.68
C ASP A 576 1.09 -34.87 15.28
N ALA A 577 0.19 -35.35 14.42
CA ALA A 577 0.25 -36.68 13.86
C ALA A 577 1.42 -36.92 12.88
N ILE A 578 2.09 -35.85 12.43
CA ILE A 578 3.20 -35.93 11.47
C ILE A 578 4.53 -35.90 12.21
N SER A 579 4.98 -37.07 12.70
CA SER A 579 6.16 -37.21 13.59
C SER A 579 7.48 -36.74 12.99
N SER A 580 7.62 -36.77 11.66
CA SER A 580 8.88 -36.50 10.97
C SER A 580 9.13 -35.00 10.65
N ILE A 581 8.18 -34.12 10.90
CA ILE A 581 8.34 -32.65 10.75
C ILE A 581 9.08 -32.12 12.00
N ALA A 582 10.02 -31.19 11.78
CA ALA A 582 10.73 -30.51 12.86
C ALA A 582 9.77 -29.82 13.83
N SER A 583 10.07 -29.82 15.13
CA SER A 583 9.18 -29.26 16.16
C SER A 583 8.83 -27.76 15.93
N GLU A 584 9.82 -26.97 15.51
CA GLU A 584 9.59 -25.55 15.14
C GLU A 584 8.65 -25.41 13.94
N ALA A 585 8.91 -26.16 12.85
CA ALA A 585 8.09 -26.15 11.66
C ALA A 585 6.64 -26.59 11.97
N ARG A 586 6.48 -27.63 12.81
CA ARG A 586 5.16 -28.09 13.27
C ARG A 586 4.40 -27.00 14.01
N GLN A 587 5.06 -26.32 14.97
CA GLN A 587 4.44 -25.24 15.71
C GLN A 587 4.01 -24.10 14.77
N LYS A 588 4.90 -23.68 13.85
CA LYS A 588 4.61 -22.65 12.86
C LYS A 588 3.45 -23.02 11.93
N LEU A 589 3.38 -24.26 11.47
CA LEU A 589 2.27 -24.76 10.64
C LEU A 589 0.94 -24.74 11.41
N LYS A 590 0.96 -25.07 12.70
CA LYS A 590 -0.23 -24.99 13.58
C LYS A 590 -0.70 -23.56 13.78
N ASP A 591 0.22 -22.62 13.99
CA ASP A 591 -0.09 -21.21 14.24
C ASP A 591 -0.63 -20.53 12.97
N VAL A 592 0.03 -20.78 11.83
CA VAL A 592 -0.32 -20.14 10.54
C VAL A 592 -1.48 -20.84 9.83
N ARG A 593 -1.61 -22.15 9.95
CA ARG A 593 -2.61 -22.97 9.22
C ARG A 593 -2.68 -22.66 7.73
N PRO A 594 -1.58 -22.87 6.98
CA PRO A 594 -1.53 -22.58 5.56
C PRO A 594 -2.56 -23.39 4.77
N LEU A 595 -3.15 -22.79 3.73
CA LEU A 595 -4.17 -23.43 2.89
C LEU A 595 -3.59 -24.17 1.69
N SER A 596 -2.29 -23.97 1.40
CA SER A 596 -1.59 -24.63 0.29
C SER A 596 -0.13 -24.98 0.64
N MET A 597 0.44 -25.89 -0.13
CA MET A 597 1.86 -26.21 -0.01
C MET A 597 2.75 -25.00 -0.35
N GLY A 598 2.32 -24.16 -1.27
CA GLY A 598 2.99 -22.90 -1.58
C GLY A 598 3.04 -21.96 -0.38
N GLN A 599 1.93 -21.74 0.32
CA GLN A 599 1.90 -20.95 1.57
C GLN A 599 2.78 -21.58 2.65
N ALA A 600 2.68 -22.88 2.87
CA ALA A 600 3.51 -23.59 3.86
C ALA A 600 5.01 -23.38 3.61
N SER A 601 5.45 -23.40 2.35
CA SER A 601 6.86 -23.21 1.98
C SER A 601 7.40 -21.78 2.24
N ARG A 602 6.52 -20.79 2.41
CA ARG A 602 6.88 -19.38 2.70
C ARG A 602 6.91 -19.05 4.18
N ILE A 603 6.45 -19.95 5.04
CA ILE A 603 6.46 -19.74 6.49
C ILE A 603 7.91 -19.80 7.01
N SER A 604 8.32 -18.77 7.74
CA SER A 604 9.65 -18.73 8.37
C SER A 604 9.78 -19.85 9.40
N GLY A 605 10.85 -20.63 9.31
CA GLY A 605 11.08 -21.80 10.17
C GLY A 605 10.56 -23.13 9.60
N VAL A 606 9.90 -23.12 8.44
CA VAL A 606 9.54 -24.34 7.69
C VAL A 606 10.55 -24.51 6.55
N ASN A 607 11.29 -25.60 6.55
CA ASN A 607 12.34 -25.85 5.56
C ASN A 607 11.86 -26.79 4.42
N PRO A 608 12.61 -26.91 3.30
CA PRO A 608 12.22 -27.76 2.18
C PRO A 608 12.03 -29.26 2.53
N ALA A 609 12.73 -29.77 3.55
CA ALA A 609 12.54 -31.14 3.99
C ALA A 609 11.18 -31.32 4.68
N ASP A 610 10.80 -30.38 5.54
CA ASP A 610 9.47 -30.37 6.17
C ASP A 610 8.34 -30.31 5.13
N ILE A 611 8.51 -29.49 4.08
CA ILE A 611 7.56 -29.39 2.95
C ILE A 611 7.45 -30.72 2.20
N SER A 612 8.57 -31.42 1.96
CA SER A 612 8.57 -32.70 1.29
C SER A 612 7.83 -33.76 2.12
N ILE A 613 8.06 -33.80 3.45
CA ILE A 613 7.39 -34.70 4.38
C ILE A 613 5.88 -34.42 4.40
N LEU A 614 5.48 -33.14 4.51
CA LEU A 614 4.08 -32.74 4.51
C LEU A 614 3.39 -33.14 3.21
N LEU A 615 4.06 -32.95 2.07
CA LEU A 615 3.55 -33.32 0.75
C LEU A 615 3.27 -34.83 0.66
N VAL A 616 4.25 -35.65 1.04
CA VAL A 616 4.12 -37.12 1.04
C VAL A 616 2.97 -37.55 1.96
N TYR A 617 2.85 -36.93 3.13
CA TYR A 617 1.79 -37.24 4.10
C TYR A 617 0.39 -36.97 3.51
N ILE A 618 0.22 -35.82 2.83
CA ILE A 618 -1.03 -35.44 2.17
C ILE A 618 -1.34 -36.38 0.99
N GLU A 619 -0.34 -36.66 0.12
CA GLU A 619 -0.52 -37.51 -1.06
C GLU A 619 -0.80 -38.97 -0.73
N GLN A 620 -0.30 -39.46 0.39
CA GLN A 620 -0.59 -40.84 0.88
C GLN A 620 -2.00 -40.97 1.50
N GLY A 621 -2.77 -39.90 1.59
CA GLY A 621 -4.10 -39.93 2.21
C GLY A 621 -4.11 -40.22 3.73
N LYS A 622 -2.96 -40.15 4.39
CA LYS A 622 -2.77 -40.37 5.84
C LYS A 622 -3.19 -39.11 6.64
N ILE A 623 -4.24 -38.43 6.22
CA ILE A 623 -4.65 -37.16 6.84
C ILE A 623 -5.38 -37.48 8.14
N ALA A 624 -4.69 -37.40 9.28
CA ALA A 624 -5.33 -37.28 10.57
C ALA A 624 -5.98 -35.88 10.68
N ARG A 625 -7.23 -35.81 11.13
CA ARG A 625 -7.97 -34.57 11.33
C ARG A 625 -8.10 -34.30 12.83
N VAL A 626 -8.03 -33.05 13.22
CA VAL A 626 -8.34 -32.65 14.59
C VAL A 626 -9.81 -32.95 14.83
N SER A 627 -10.11 -33.84 15.77
CA SER A 627 -11.50 -34.08 16.19
C SER A 627 -12.07 -32.80 16.79
N ASN A 628 -13.15 -32.28 16.20
CA ASN A 628 -13.92 -31.20 16.81
C ASN A 628 -14.47 -31.73 18.16
N GLN A 629 -13.85 -31.31 19.27
CA GLN A 629 -14.43 -31.34 20.60
C GLN A 629 -15.04 -30.01 20.92
#